data_8968870a9c22f1e21c75679b09162d59
#
_entry.id   8968870a9c22f1e21c75679b09162d59
#
_cell.length_a   1.000
_cell.length_b   1.000
_cell.length_c   1.000
_cell.angle_alpha   90.00
_cell.angle_beta   90.00
_cell.angle_gamma   90.00
#
_symmetry.space_group_name_H-M   'P 1'
#
loop_
_entity.id
_entity.type
_entity.pdbx_description
1 polymer ?
#
loop_
_entity_poly.entity_id
_entity_poly.type
_entity_poly.pdbx_seq_one_letter_code
_entity_poly.pdbx_strand_id
1 'polypeptide(L)'
;MGLLHLLIRHTSASLTLNENASPEVRSDLEAWFNAVVPERSTLWTHTLEGSDDMPAHVKASLLGPTLTLPITGGRLALGTWQGIYLCEHRDRGGARSLTATLWGEVQERR
;
A
#
# COMPACT_ATOMS: atom_id res chain seq x y z
N MET A 1 -6.20 1.16 23.92
CA MET A 1 -6.71 0.28 22.87
C MET A 1 -7.40 1.11 21.79
N GLY A 2 -7.15 0.80 20.54
CA GLY A 2 -7.77 1.53 19.46
C GLY A 2 -7.46 0.92 18.11
N LEU A 3 -7.87 1.65 17.06
CA LEU A 3 -7.65 1.30 15.67
C LEU A 3 -7.14 2.51 14.90
N LEU A 4 -6.18 2.26 14.01
CA LEU A 4 -5.77 3.19 12.98
C LEU A 4 -6.28 2.66 11.65
N HIS A 5 -7.08 3.44 10.96
CA HIS A 5 -7.54 3.12 9.61
C HIS A 5 -6.88 4.04 8.62
N LEU A 6 -6.29 3.46 7.57
CA LEU A 6 -5.64 4.19 6.49
C LEU A 6 -6.35 3.90 5.17
N LEU A 7 -6.66 4.95 4.42
CA LEU A 7 -7.16 4.86 3.06
C LEU A 7 -6.22 5.63 2.14
N ILE A 8 -5.66 4.98 1.14
CA ILE A 8 -4.95 5.70 0.09
C ILE A 8 -5.95 6.21 -0.95
N ARG A 9 -5.88 7.49 -1.27
CA ARG A 9 -6.89 8.18 -2.08
C ARG A 9 -6.51 8.22 -3.56
N HIS A 10 -6.03 7.07 -4.07
CA HIS A 10 -5.53 6.95 -5.44
C HIS A 10 -5.89 5.59 -6.01
N THR A 11 -5.93 5.51 -7.34
CA THR A 11 -6.27 4.28 -8.06
C THR A 11 -5.05 3.55 -8.63
N SER A 12 -3.86 4.13 -8.46
CA SER A 12 -2.60 3.59 -8.99
C SER A 12 -1.51 3.42 -7.93
N ALA A 13 -1.92 3.43 -6.68
CA ALA A 13 -1.09 3.14 -5.54
C ALA A 13 -1.90 2.35 -4.51
N SER A 14 -1.24 1.67 -3.60
CA SER A 14 -1.90 0.78 -2.65
C SER A 14 -1.19 0.74 -1.31
N LEU A 15 -1.82 0.04 -0.36
CA LEU A 15 -1.27 -0.17 0.98
C LEU A 15 -1.21 -1.66 1.26
N THR A 16 -0.15 -2.10 1.93
CA THR A 16 -0.06 -3.46 2.44
C THR A 16 0.81 -3.52 3.69
N LEU A 17 0.79 -4.66 4.35
CA LEU A 17 1.70 -5.01 5.43
C LEU A 17 2.60 -6.14 4.96
N ASN A 18 3.89 -5.98 5.14
CA ASN A 18 4.83 -7.07 4.88
C ASN A 18 6.12 -6.82 5.67
N GLU A 19 7.11 -7.68 5.45
CA GLU A 19 8.38 -7.58 6.14
C GLU A 19 9.07 -6.25 5.80
N ASN A 20 9.49 -5.53 6.82
CA ASN A 20 10.21 -4.28 6.70
C ASN A 20 11.60 -4.38 7.34
N ALA A 21 12.34 -5.40 7.00
CA ALA A 21 13.70 -5.62 7.50
C ALA A 21 14.69 -5.76 6.36
N SER A 22 14.47 -6.70 5.43
CA SER A 22 15.37 -6.95 4.31
C SER A 22 14.92 -6.19 3.07
N PRO A 23 15.80 -5.39 2.43
CA PRO A 23 15.46 -4.69 1.18
C PRO A 23 15.08 -5.61 0.03
N GLU A 24 15.58 -6.85 0.05
CA GLU A 24 15.30 -7.84 -0.98
C GLU A 24 13.82 -8.20 -1.06
N VAL A 25 13.09 -8.14 0.05
CA VAL A 25 11.64 -8.40 0.03
C VAL A 25 10.93 -7.40 -0.89
N ARG A 26 11.29 -6.12 -0.81
CA ARG A 26 10.68 -5.09 -1.66
C ARG A 26 11.04 -5.29 -3.13
N SER A 27 12.30 -5.56 -3.43
CA SER A 27 12.75 -5.77 -4.81
C SER A 27 12.17 -7.05 -5.41
N ASP A 28 12.04 -8.11 -4.62
CA ASP A 28 11.42 -9.36 -5.07
C ASP A 28 9.93 -9.20 -5.35
N LEU A 29 9.22 -8.48 -4.49
CA LEU A 29 7.80 -8.17 -4.70
C LEU A 29 7.61 -7.34 -5.98
N GLU A 30 8.43 -6.33 -6.20
CA GLU A 30 8.38 -5.51 -7.41
C GLU A 30 8.63 -6.35 -8.67
N ALA A 31 9.65 -7.19 -8.64
CA ALA A 31 9.98 -8.07 -9.77
C ALA A 31 8.82 -9.01 -10.09
N TRP A 32 8.22 -9.60 -9.07
CA TRP A 32 7.09 -10.51 -9.25
C TRP A 32 5.87 -9.81 -9.83
N PHE A 33 5.50 -8.65 -9.27
CA PHE A 33 4.36 -7.89 -9.76
C PHE A 33 4.55 -7.42 -11.20
N ASN A 34 5.76 -6.98 -11.56
CA ASN A 34 6.06 -6.56 -12.93
C ASN A 34 6.00 -7.72 -13.92
N ALA A 35 6.34 -8.93 -13.50
CA ALA A 35 6.27 -10.12 -14.33
C ALA A 35 4.82 -10.60 -14.52
N VAL A 36 4.02 -10.55 -13.46
CA VAL A 36 2.63 -11.06 -13.46
C VAL A 36 1.65 -10.05 -14.05
N VAL A 37 1.91 -8.76 -13.86
CA VAL A 37 1.08 -7.65 -14.37
C VAL A 37 1.96 -6.76 -15.26
N PRO A 38 2.22 -7.19 -16.51
CA PRO A 38 3.14 -6.47 -17.39
C PRO A 38 2.51 -5.22 -17.99
N GLU A 39 3.36 -4.27 -18.37
CA GLU A 39 2.93 -3.05 -19.05
C GLU A 39 2.33 -3.35 -20.42
N ARG A 40 2.94 -4.27 -21.16
CA ARG A 40 2.49 -4.66 -22.49
C ARG A 40 1.61 -5.90 -22.38
N SER A 41 0.33 -5.70 -22.67
CA SER A 41 -0.64 -6.79 -22.71
C SER A 41 -1.73 -6.45 -23.72
N THR A 42 -2.18 -7.47 -24.45
CA THR A 42 -3.33 -7.34 -25.35
C THR A 42 -4.64 -7.19 -24.62
N LEU A 43 -4.65 -7.39 -23.29
CA LEU A 43 -5.83 -7.21 -22.46
C LEU A 43 -6.16 -5.74 -22.18
N TRP A 44 -5.14 -4.85 -22.25
CA TRP A 44 -5.31 -3.46 -21.87
C TRP A 44 -5.92 -2.61 -23.00
N THR A 45 -6.99 -1.88 -22.67
CA THR A 45 -7.59 -0.87 -23.54
C THR A 45 -7.42 0.55 -23.02
N HIS A 46 -7.13 0.69 -21.72
CA HIS A 46 -6.86 1.97 -21.07
C HIS A 46 -5.36 2.29 -21.22
N THR A 47 -4.99 2.96 -22.31
CA THR A 47 -3.59 3.09 -22.71
C THR A 47 -3.12 4.54 -22.96
N LEU A 48 -4.00 5.53 -22.80
CA LEU A 48 -3.68 6.92 -23.14
C LEU A 48 -2.79 7.63 -22.11
N GLU A 49 -2.75 7.14 -20.89
CA GLU A 49 -2.03 7.78 -19.79
C GLU A 49 -0.65 7.18 -19.53
N GLY A 50 -0.14 6.39 -20.44
CA GLY A 50 1.16 5.73 -20.34
C GLY A 50 1.04 4.23 -20.18
N SER A 51 2.11 3.50 -20.51
CA SER A 51 2.13 2.04 -20.49
C SER A 51 2.07 1.47 -19.07
N ASP A 52 2.45 2.23 -18.07
CA ASP A 52 2.46 1.82 -16.67
C ASP A 52 1.13 2.06 -15.94
N ASP A 53 0.15 2.75 -16.57
CA ASP A 53 -1.07 3.15 -15.86
C ASP A 53 -2.05 2.00 -15.63
N MET A 54 -2.45 1.28 -16.66
CA MET A 54 -3.38 0.16 -16.47
C MET A 54 -2.80 -0.96 -15.58
N PRO A 55 -1.53 -1.36 -15.75
CA PRO A 55 -0.90 -2.26 -14.80
C PRO A 55 -0.92 -1.76 -13.36
N ALA A 56 -0.74 -0.44 -13.16
CA ALA A 56 -0.81 0.15 -11.83
C ALA A 56 -2.20 0.00 -11.20
N HIS A 57 -3.26 0.18 -11.98
CA HIS A 57 -4.63 -0.05 -11.50
C HIS A 57 -4.87 -1.50 -11.09
N VAL A 58 -4.35 -2.45 -11.85
CA VAL A 58 -4.46 -3.88 -11.53
C VAL A 58 -3.70 -4.20 -10.25
N LYS A 59 -2.46 -3.75 -10.13
CA LYS A 59 -1.64 -3.95 -8.92
C LYS A 59 -2.30 -3.36 -7.69
N ALA A 60 -2.83 -2.14 -7.81
CA ALA A 60 -3.54 -1.47 -6.72
C ALA A 60 -4.77 -2.26 -6.27
N SER A 61 -5.51 -2.85 -7.23
CA SER A 61 -6.67 -3.68 -6.92
C SER A 61 -6.29 -4.99 -6.23
N LEU A 62 -5.15 -5.57 -6.58
CA LEU A 62 -4.66 -6.80 -5.96
C LEU A 62 -4.22 -6.59 -4.51
N LEU A 63 -3.55 -5.47 -4.22
CA LEU A 63 -3.02 -5.18 -2.89
C LEU A 63 -4.03 -4.49 -1.99
N GLY A 64 -4.83 -3.59 -2.53
CA GLY A 64 -5.91 -2.92 -1.84
C GLY A 64 -5.60 -1.49 -1.39
N PRO A 65 -6.67 -0.72 -1.10
CA PRO A 65 -6.56 0.70 -0.78
C PRO A 65 -6.51 1.00 0.71
N THR A 66 -6.79 0.03 1.59
CA THR A 66 -6.96 0.30 3.02
C THR A 66 -6.17 -0.67 3.88
N LEU A 67 -5.83 -0.18 5.09
CA LEU A 67 -5.36 -1.00 6.19
C LEU A 67 -6.10 -0.59 7.45
N THR A 68 -6.44 -1.56 8.28
CA THR A 68 -6.95 -1.31 9.63
C THR A 68 -6.00 -1.98 10.61
N LEU A 69 -5.39 -1.19 11.49
CA LEU A 69 -4.31 -1.63 12.36
C LEU A 69 -4.72 -1.44 13.82
N PRO A 70 -4.58 -2.48 14.65
CA PRO A 70 -4.86 -2.35 16.08
C PRO A 70 -3.77 -1.53 16.79
N ILE A 71 -4.19 -0.81 17.81
CA ILE A 71 -3.31 -0.04 18.70
C ILE A 71 -3.43 -0.57 20.11
N THR A 72 -2.31 -0.85 20.72
CA THR A 72 -2.23 -1.31 22.11
C THR A 72 -1.08 -0.59 22.79
N GLY A 73 -1.34 -0.02 23.98
CA GLY A 73 -0.31 0.68 24.74
C GLY A 73 0.28 1.88 24.00
N GLY A 74 -0.51 2.59 23.19
CA GLY A 74 -0.07 3.74 22.43
C GLY A 74 0.77 3.41 21.20
N ARG A 75 0.82 2.14 20.78
CA ARG A 75 1.63 1.68 19.66
C ARG A 75 0.83 0.80 18.72
N LEU A 76 1.21 0.77 17.44
CA LEU A 76 0.66 -0.19 16.50
C LEU A 76 1.05 -1.61 16.93
N ALA A 77 0.05 -2.49 17.05
CA ALA A 77 0.25 -3.87 17.48
C ALA A 77 0.66 -4.76 16.30
N LEU A 78 1.75 -4.39 15.65
CA LEU A 78 2.30 -5.15 14.52
C LEU A 78 3.23 -6.27 15.01
N GLY A 79 3.38 -7.30 14.19
CA GLY A 79 4.43 -8.30 14.38
C GLY A 79 5.82 -7.68 14.24
N THR A 80 6.83 -8.37 14.77
CA THR A 80 8.21 -7.87 14.83
C THR A 80 8.74 -7.39 13.48
N TRP A 81 8.41 -8.09 12.41
CA TRP A 81 8.94 -7.81 11.07
C TRP A 81 8.00 -7.00 10.19
N GLN A 82 6.76 -6.79 10.63
CA GLN A 82 5.78 -6.08 9.82
C GLN A 82 6.03 -4.57 9.78
N GLY A 83 5.84 -4.01 8.60
CA GLY A 83 5.79 -2.58 8.38
C GLY A 83 4.69 -2.23 7.39
N ILE A 84 4.25 -0.98 7.43
CA ILE A 84 3.28 -0.45 6.48
C ILE A 84 4.02 -0.13 5.19
N TYR A 85 3.52 -0.66 4.07
CA TYR A 85 4.03 -0.35 2.74
C TYR A 85 3.06 0.59 2.04
N LEU A 86 3.57 1.72 1.58
CA LEU A 86 2.92 2.50 0.53
C LEU A 86 3.50 2.01 -0.79
N CYS A 87 2.67 1.40 -1.62
CA CYS A 87 3.08 0.79 -2.87
C CYS A 87 2.78 1.76 -4.02
N GLU A 88 3.82 2.34 -4.61
CA GLU A 88 3.72 3.18 -5.79
C GLU A 88 3.82 2.30 -7.03
N HIS A 89 2.79 2.31 -7.86
CA HIS A 89 2.73 1.44 -9.05
C HIS A 89 2.98 2.19 -10.36
N ARG A 90 3.15 3.51 -10.30
CA ARG A 90 3.52 4.34 -11.44
C ARG A 90 4.99 4.72 -11.39
N ASP A 91 5.62 4.89 -12.53
CA ASP A 91 7.01 5.39 -12.61
C ASP A 91 7.11 6.84 -12.12
N ARG A 92 6.06 7.62 -12.39
CA ARG A 92 5.95 9.01 -11.98
C ARG A 92 4.56 9.28 -11.43
N GLY A 93 4.29 8.72 -10.25
CA GLY A 93 2.98 8.80 -9.63
C GLY A 93 2.65 10.16 -9.01
N GLY A 94 3.66 10.98 -8.76
CA GLY A 94 3.48 12.24 -8.04
C GLY A 94 3.22 12.03 -6.56
N ALA A 95 2.75 13.09 -5.90
CA ALA A 95 2.42 13.03 -4.48
C ALA A 95 1.18 12.16 -4.25
N ARG A 96 1.22 11.36 -3.19
CA ARG A 96 0.12 10.50 -2.80
C ARG A 96 -0.50 11.01 -1.50
N SER A 97 -1.82 10.95 -1.41
CA SER A 97 -2.60 11.38 -0.24
C SER A 97 -3.25 10.19 0.44
N LEU A 98 -3.19 10.19 1.76
CA LEU A 98 -3.87 9.20 2.59
C LEU A 98 -4.85 9.91 3.52
N THR A 99 -5.97 9.24 3.82
CA THR A 99 -6.84 9.61 4.92
C THR A 99 -6.56 8.66 6.08
N ALA A 100 -6.15 9.23 7.20
CA ALA A 100 -5.90 8.46 8.42
C ALA A 100 -6.99 8.77 9.44
N THR A 101 -7.63 7.73 9.96
CA THR A 101 -8.63 7.84 11.00
C THR A 101 -8.14 7.07 12.22
N LEU A 102 -8.02 7.77 13.34
CA LEU A 102 -7.65 7.19 14.61
C LEU A 102 -8.89 7.12 15.51
N TRP A 103 -9.18 5.93 16.01
CA TRP A 103 -10.30 5.69 16.90
C TRP A 103 -9.86 4.84 18.08
N GLY A 104 -10.26 5.27 19.28
CA GLY A 104 -9.88 4.53 20.48
C GLY A 104 -10.06 5.32 21.75
N GLU A 105 -9.53 4.78 22.82
CA GLU A 105 -9.59 5.37 24.15
C GLU A 105 -8.45 6.36 24.36
N VAL A 106 -8.76 7.46 25.03
CA VAL A 106 -7.73 8.41 25.47
C VAL A 106 -6.93 7.79 26.60
N GLN A 107 -5.61 7.79 26.44
CA GLN A 107 -4.72 7.33 27.50
C GLN A 107 -4.43 8.47 28.48
N GLU A 108 -4.79 8.29 29.74
CA GLU A 108 -4.47 9.27 30.77
C GLU A 108 -2.98 9.25 31.09
N ARG A 109 -2.40 10.44 31.21
CA ARG A 109 -1.06 10.63 31.73
C ARG A 109 -1.10 10.72 33.24
N ARG A 110 -0.27 9.95 33.87
CA ARG A 110 -0.07 10.01 35.30
C ARG A 110 1.26 10.64 35.65
#